data_c2874d626c312cfbf44a1c31ea3dac8e
#
_entry.id   c2874d626c312cfbf44a1c31ea3dac8e
#
_cell.length_a   1.000
_cell.length_b   1.000
_cell.length_c   1.000
_cell.angle_alpha   90.00
_cell.angle_beta   90.00
_cell.angle_gamma   90.00
#
_symmetry.space_group_name_H-M   'P 1'
#
loop_
_entity.id
_entity.type
_entity.pdbx_description
1 polymer ?
#
loop_
_entity_poly.entity_id
_entity_poly.type
_entity_poly.pdbx_seq_one_letter_code
_entity_poly.pdbx_strand_id
1 'polypeptide(L)'
;MLWVLYFLTSLFICSLIILWSKKSMLFVDNANKIQGFHHARTPRAGGLGIFLSFVLAYLLESFEAPFKGPFVFLGLSLVFLSGFLEDINLSLSPKIRLILQAVGVVCIISSTPLVVSDFSPLFSLPYFIAFLFAIFMLVGISNAINIIDGFNGLASGICAIALLVIHYIDPSSLSCLLAYMVLGFMVLNFPLGKIFLGDGGAYFLGLVCGISLLHLSLEQKISVFFGLNLMLYPVIEVLFSILRRKIKRQKATMPDNLHLHTLLFKFLQQRSLNYPNPLCTFILILCNLPFILISVLFRLNPYALIAISLVFIACYLIGYAYLNKQVCALEKRAF
;
A
#
# COMPACT_ATOMS: atom_id res chain seq x y z
N MET A 1 5.80 20.32 -15.57
CA MET A 1 4.63 21.21 -15.28
C MET A 1 3.37 20.39 -14.93
N LEU A 2 3.08 19.30 -15.62
CA LEU A 2 1.90 18.43 -15.35
C LEU A 2 1.87 17.82 -13.93
N TRP A 3 3.00 17.40 -13.39
CA TRP A 3 3.08 16.81 -12.05
C TRP A 3 2.65 17.78 -10.92
N VAL A 4 2.93 19.10 -11.07
CA VAL A 4 2.42 20.11 -10.12
C VAL A 4 0.89 20.22 -10.20
N LEU A 5 0.33 20.15 -11.40
CA LEU A 5 -1.13 20.17 -11.60
C LEU A 5 -1.78 19.00 -10.83
N TYR A 6 -1.27 17.78 -10.95
CA TYR A 6 -1.88 16.62 -10.30
C TYR A 6 -1.65 16.58 -8.79
N PHE A 7 -0.52 17.11 -8.31
CA PHE A 7 -0.31 17.38 -6.89
C PHE A 7 -1.39 18.33 -6.34
N LEU A 8 -1.58 19.48 -7.02
CA LEU A 8 -2.56 20.49 -6.59
C LEU A 8 -4.00 19.99 -6.71
N THR A 9 -4.34 19.20 -7.75
CA THR A 9 -5.68 18.59 -7.88
C THR A 9 -5.98 17.63 -6.73
N SER A 10 -5.06 16.73 -6.40
CA SER A 10 -5.24 15.80 -5.28
C SER A 10 -5.39 16.55 -3.96
N LEU A 11 -4.50 17.53 -3.69
CA LEU A 11 -4.56 18.38 -2.50
C LEU A 11 -5.89 19.14 -2.41
N PHE A 12 -6.34 19.73 -3.52
CA PHE A 12 -7.59 20.48 -3.58
C PHE A 12 -8.81 19.60 -3.32
N ILE A 13 -8.91 18.43 -4.01
CA ILE A 13 -10.03 17.51 -3.83
C ILE A 13 -10.06 16.97 -2.39
N CYS A 14 -8.92 16.59 -1.83
CA CYS A 14 -8.83 16.17 -0.43
C CYS A 14 -9.25 17.28 0.54
N SER A 15 -8.90 18.53 0.25
CA SER A 15 -9.33 19.68 1.06
C SER A 15 -10.84 19.88 1.00
N LEU A 16 -11.45 19.73 -0.19
CA LEU A 16 -12.91 19.77 -0.35
C LEU A 16 -13.61 18.64 0.42
N ILE A 17 -13.07 17.43 0.40
CA ILE A 17 -13.59 16.28 1.15
C ILE A 17 -13.58 16.60 2.66
N ILE A 18 -12.50 17.16 3.19
CA ILE A 18 -12.41 17.56 4.59
C ILE A 18 -13.48 18.62 4.94
N LEU A 19 -13.65 19.63 4.09
CA LEU A 19 -14.65 20.68 4.31
C LEU A 19 -16.07 20.12 4.26
N TRP A 20 -16.35 19.24 3.30
CA TRP A 20 -17.66 18.63 3.14
C TRP A 20 -18.01 17.63 4.26
N SER A 21 -17.06 16.83 4.68
CA SER A 21 -17.26 15.86 5.78
C SER A 21 -17.64 16.51 7.11
N LYS A 22 -17.22 17.76 7.35
CA LYS A 22 -17.62 18.52 8.53
C LYS A 22 -19.12 18.86 8.55
N LYS A 23 -19.76 18.94 7.37
CA LYS A 23 -21.18 19.29 7.23
C LYS A 23 -22.08 18.07 7.08
N SER A 24 -21.64 17.05 6.34
CA SER A 24 -22.49 15.95 5.86
C SER A 24 -22.40 14.67 6.67
N MET A 25 -21.47 14.54 7.61
CA MET A 25 -21.17 13.28 8.33
C MET A 25 -20.83 12.09 7.39
N LEU A 26 -20.76 12.29 6.07
CA LEU A 26 -20.33 11.30 5.09
C LEU A 26 -18.82 11.06 5.25
N PHE A 27 -18.40 9.83 5.04
CA PHE A 27 -16.99 9.38 5.14
C PHE A 27 -16.38 9.41 6.55
N VAL A 28 -17.15 9.73 7.59
CA VAL A 28 -16.64 9.80 8.96
C VAL A 28 -16.71 8.44 9.61
N ASP A 29 -15.58 7.96 10.12
CA ASP A 29 -15.52 6.72 10.88
C ASP A 29 -16.24 6.88 12.23
N ASN A 30 -17.06 5.89 12.60
CA ASN A 30 -17.60 5.83 13.94
C ASN A 30 -16.47 5.51 14.92
N ALA A 31 -16.15 6.43 15.83
CA ALA A 31 -15.04 6.37 16.79
C ALA A 31 -15.04 5.11 17.71
N ASN A 32 -16.01 4.23 17.59
CA ASN A 32 -16.16 3.00 18.39
C ASN A 32 -15.53 1.74 17.80
N LYS A 33 -14.81 1.85 16.67
CA LYS A 33 -14.06 0.67 16.16
C LYS A 33 -12.79 0.43 17.00
N ILE A 34 -12.60 -0.82 17.41
CA ILE A 34 -11.48 -1.32 18.26
C ILE A 34 -10.08 -0.94 17.72
N GLN A 35 -9.97 -0.49 16.49
CA GLN A 35 -8.73 -0.08 15.80
C GLN A 35 -8.57 1.44 15.67
N GLY A 36 -9.49 2.26 16.24
CA GLY A 36 -9.45 3.71 16.16
C GLY A 36 -8.43 4.33 17.13
N PHE A 37 -7.22 4.61 16.68
CA PHE A 37 -6.20 5.32 17.46
C PHE A 37 -6.35 6.86 17.42
N HIS A 38 -7.52 7.38 16.99
CA HIS A 38 -7.78 8.79 16.80
C HIS A 38 -8.99 9.27 17.60
N HIS A 39 -8.84 10.41 18.28
CA HIS A 39 -9.91 11.05 19.07
C HIS A 39 -10.80 12.02 18.24
N ALA A 40 -10.42 12.33 17.00
CA ALA A 40 -11.14 13.25 16.13
C ALA A 40 -11.90 12.51 15.02
N ARG A 41 -13.07 13.05 14.63
CA ARG A 41 -13.83 12.58 13.47
C ARG A 41 -13.07 12.92 12.17
N THR A 42 -12.35 11.97 11.61
CA THR A 42 -11.53 12.15 10.42
C THR A 42 -12.14 11.40 9.23
N PRO A 43 -12.30 12.04 8.05
CA PRO A 43 -12.86 11.38 6.87
C PRO A 43 -11.87 10.33 6.31
N ARG A 44 -12.41 9.17 5.90
CA ARG A 44 -11.68 8.04 5.30
C ARG A 44 -11.82 8.00 3.78
N ALA A 45 -11.69 9.14 3.12
CA ALA A 45 -11.90 9.24 1.68
C ALA A 45 -10.75 9.96 0.95
N GLY A 46 -9.54 9.94 1.50
CA GLY A 46 -8.37 10.52 0.85
C GLY A 46 -8.01 9.85 -0.47
N GLY A 47 -8.23 8.53 -0.53
CA GLY A 47 -8.09 7.76 -1.77
C GLY A 47 -8.97 8.26 -2.91
N LEU A 48 -10.14 8.83 -2.61
CA LEU A 48 -11.00 9.46 -3.63
C LEU A 48 -10.30 10.67 -4.28
N GLY A 49 -9.58 11.49 -3.50
CA GLY A 49 -8.81 12.62 -4.04
C GLY A 49 -7.70 12.17 -4.99
N ILE A 50 -6.99 11.10 -4.64
CA ILE A 50 -5.95 10.51 -5.49
C ILE A 50 -6.59 9.92 -6.76
N PHE A 51 -7.67 9.13 -6.61
CA PHE A 51 -8.34 8.46 -7.73
C PHE A 51 -8.97 9.45 -8.72
N LEU A 52 -9.63 10.51 -8.25
CA LEU A 52 -10.19 11.54 -9.12
C LEU A 52 -9.10 12.32 -9.87
N SER A 53 -7.93 12.54 -9.24
CA SER A 53 -6.77 13.11 -9.92
C SER A 53 -6.22 12.17 -10.99
N PHE A 54 -6.25 10.86 -10.74
CA PHE A 54 -5.92 9.84 -11.75
C PHE A 54 -6.94 9.84 -12.90
N VAL A 55 -8.25 9.92 -12.61
CA VAL A 55 -9.30 10.01 -13.64
C VAL A 55 -9.09 11.24 -14.53
N LEU A 56 -8.79 12.39 -13.93
CA LEU A 56 -8.48 13.61 -14.70
C LEU A 56 -7.26 13.40 -15.60
N ALA A 57 -6.18 12.81 -15.09
CA ALA A 57 -4.99 12.51 -15.87
C ALA A 57 -5.28 11.53 -17.02
N TYR A 58 -6.15 10.55 -16.77
CA TYR A 58 -6.60 9.61 -17.79
C TYR A 58 -7.38 10.29 -18.91
N LEU A 59 -8.33 11.16 -18.55
CA LEU A 59 -9.15 11.92 -19.51
C LEU A 59 -8.32 12.93 -20.31
N LEU A 60 -7.24 13.46 -19.74
CA LEU A 60 -6.30 14.35 -20.42
C LEU A 60 -5.22 13.58 -21.21
N GLU A 61 -5.39 12.26 -21.38
CA GLU A 61 -4.45 11.38 -22.08
C GLU A 61 -3.00 11.49 -21.59
N SER A 62 -2.84 11.79 -20.29
CA SER A 62 -1.51 11.93 -19.67
C SER A 62 -0.83 10.59 -19.40
N PHE A 63 -1.50 9.47 -19.65
CA PHE A 63 -0.96 8.12 -19.41
C PHE A 63 -0.68 7.37 -20.72
N GLU A 64 0.39 6.59 -20.68
CA GLU A 64 0.76 5.59 -21.67
C GLU A 64 0.70 4.18 -21.05
N ALA A 65 1.18 3.17 -21.78
CA ALA A 65 1.29 1.83 -21.20
C ALA A 65 2.14 1.85 -19.90
N PRO A 66 1.78 1.06 -18.90
CA PRO A 66 0.69 0.08 -18.85
C PRO A 66 -0.66 0.64 -18.38
N PHE A 67 -0.81 1.97 -18.19
CA PHE A 67 -2.01 2.60 -17.62
C PHE A 67 -3.01 3.11 -18.66
N LYS A 68 -2.75 2.92 -19.95
CA LYS A 68 -3.63 3.32 -21.04
C LYS A 68 -4.56 2.18 -21.46
N GLY A 69 -5.81 2.52 -21.76
CA GLY A 69 -6.79 1.59 -22.31
C GLY A 69 -8.04 1.41 -21.44
N PRO A 70 -9.20 1.16 -22.05
CA PRO A 70 -10.48 1.13 -21.34
C PRO A 70 -10.57 -0.01 -20.32
N PHE A 71 -10.01 -1.17 -20.63
CA PHE A 71 -10.01 -2.32 -19.69
C PHE A 71 -9.06 -2.10 -18.51
N VAL A 72 -7.94 -1.38 -18.69
CA VAL A 72 -7.07 -0.98 -17.60
C VAL A 72 -7.78 0.01 -16.68
N PHE A 73 -8.43 1.03 -17.26
CA PHE A 73 -9.23 1.98 -16.50
C PHE A 73 -10.36 1.31 -15.73
N LEU A 74 -11.11 0.41 -16.40
CA LEU A 74 -12.17 -0.39 -15.77
C LEU A 74 -11.62 -1.21 -14.59
N GLY A 75 -10.50 -1.91 -14.80
CA GLY A 75 -9.88 -2.75 -13.77
C GLY A 75 -9.41 -1.96 -12.56
N LEU A 76 -8.72 -0.83 -12.78
CA LEU A 76 -8.32 0.09 -11.70
C LEU A 76 -9.53 0.65 -10.94
N SER A 77 -10.61 1.00 -11.68
CA SER A 77 -11.85 1.49 -11.08
C SER A 77 -12.55 0.42 -10.23
N LEU A 78 -12.61 -0.83 -10.70
CA LEU A 78 -13.20 -1.94 -9.93
C LEU A 78 -12.44 -2.20 -8.63
N VAL A 79 -11.11 -2.18 -8.68
CA VAL A 79 -10.28 -2.36 -7.48
C VAL A 79 -10.45 -1.19 -6.52
N PHE A 80 -10.44 0.05 -7.01
CA PHE A 80 -10.73 1.23 -6.17
C PHE A 80 -12.12 1.13 -5.52
N LEU A 81 -13.17 0.87 -6.31
CA LEU A 81 -14.54 0.78 -5.83
C LEU A 81 -14.74 -0.35 -4.81
N SER A 82 -14.02 -1.46 -4.94
CA SER A 82 -14.11 -2.58 -3.98
C SER A 82 -13.77 -2.17 -2.53
N GLY A 83 -12.92 -1.16 -2.36
CA GLY A 83 -12.59 -0.57 -1.06
C GLY A 83 -13.40 0.67 -0.74
N PHE A 84 -13.61 1.54 -1.74
CA PHE A 84 -14.33 2.82 -1.54
C PHE A 84 -15.78 2.63 -1.05
N LEU A 85 -16.44 1.55 -1.45
CA LEU A 85 -17.78 1.24 -0.92
C LEU A 85 -17.75 1.00 0.60
N GLU A 86 -16.70 0.43 1.15
CA GLU A 86 -16.51 0.33 2.61
C GLU A 86 -16.26 1.70 3.24
N ASP A 87 -15.51 2.57 2.58
CA ASP A 87 -15.21 3.92 3.07
C ASP A 87 -16.48 4.80 3.19
N ILE A 88 -17.50 4.51 2.38
CA ILE A 88 -18.81 5.17 2.45
C ILE A 88 -19.86 4.38 3.27
N ASN A 89 -19.40 3.41 4.09
CA ASN A 89 -20.24 2.56 4.94
C ASN A 89 -21.24 1.64 4.18
N LEU A 90 -21.01 1.39 2.89
CA LEU A 90 -21.67 0.34 2.11
C LEU A 90 -20.88 -0.94 2.24
N SER A 91 -20.99 -1.61 3.38
CA SER A 91 -20.18 -2.80 3.71
C SER A 91 -20.33 -3.93 2.71
N LEU A 92 -19.24 -4.25 2.00
CA LEU A 92 -19.10 -5.44 1.20
C LEU A 92 -18.43 -6.55 2.01
N SER A 93 -18.89 -7.80 1.83
CA SER A 93 -18.20 -8.92 2.44
C SER A 93 -16.76 -9.02 1.91
N PRO A 94 -15.79 -9.50 2.72
CA PRO A 94 -14.40 -9.66 2.28
C PRO A 94 -14.27 -10.50 1.01
N LYS A 95 -15.14 -11.50 0.82
CA LYS A 95 -15.17 -12.35 -0.38
C LYS A 95 -15.54 -11.54 -1.64
N ILE A 96 -16.56 -10.68 -1.55
CA ILE A 96 -17.00 -9.84 -2.68
C ILE A 96 -15.91 -8.85 -3.04
N ARG A 97 -15.24 -8.24 -2.05
CA ARG A 97 -14.09 -7.34 -2.30
C ARG A 97 -12.98 -8.05 -3.05
N LEU A 98 -12.57 -9.24 -2.62
CA LEU A 98 -11.55 -10.04 -3.31
C LEU A 98 -11.95 -10.44 -4.74
N ILE A 99 -13.23 -10.79 -4.97
CA ILE A 99 -13.74 -11.10 -6.32
C ILE A 99 -13.67 -9.86 -7.21
N LEU A 100 -14.12 -8.70 -6.75
CA LEU A 100 -14.05 -7.46 -7.53
C LEU A 100 -12.60 -7.08 -7.85
N GLN A 101 -11.67 -7.23 -6.91
CA GLN A 101 -10.25 -7.01 -7.15
C GLN A 101 -9.70 -8.00 -8.18
N ALA A 102 -10.02 -9.29 -8.06
CA ALA A 102 -9.57 -10.30 -9.01
C ALA A 102 -10.11 -10.04 -10.42
N VAL A 103 -11.40 -9.70 -10.56
CA VAL A 103 -12.01 -9.32 -11.85
C VAL A 103 -11.33 -8.07 -12.41
N GLY A 104 -11.09 -7.05 -11.59
CA GLY A 104 -10.37 -5.85 -12.01
C GLY A 104 -8.97 -6.16 -12.52
N VAL A 105 -8.21 -7.00 -11.81
CA VAL A 105 -6.87 -7.44 -12.24
C VAL A 105 -6.95 -8.25 -13.54
N VAL A 106 -7.92 -9.15 -13.68
CA VAL A 106 -8.14 -9.92 -14.94
C VAL A 106 -8.39 -8.97 -16.11
N CYS A 107 -9.23 -7.94 -15.97
CA CYS A 107 -9.43 -6.93 -17.01
C CYS A 107 -8.10 -6.28 -17.44
N ILE A 108 -7.22 -5.95 -16.50
CA ILE A 108 -5.93 -5.32 -16.77
C ILE A 108 -5.01 -6.29 -17.51
N ILE A 109 -4.73 -7.46 -16.92
CA ILE A 109 -3.72 -8.39 -17.48
C ILE A 109 -4.17 -9.08 -18.76
N SER A 110 -5.49 -9.14 -19.05
CA SER A 110 -6.01 -9.63 -20.33
C SER A 110 -5.86 -8.62 -21.46
N SER A 111 -5.71 -7.33 -21.16
CA SER A 111 -5.55 -6.25 -22.13
C SER A 111 -4.12 -5.72 -22.23
N THR A 112 -3.21 -6.24 -21.41
CA THR A 112 -1.81 -5.82 -21.31
C THR A 112 -0.89 -7.04 -21.17
N PRO A 113 0.39 -6.97 -21.60
CA PRO A 113 1.33 -8.09 -21.46
C PRO A 113 1.89 -8.23 -20.04
N LEU A 114 1.12 -7.91 -18.99
CA LEU A 114 1.60 -7.85 -17.59
C LEU A 114 1.65 -9.23 -16.90
N VAL A 115 2.16 -10.25 -17.58
CA VAL A 115 2.33 -11.60 -17.03
C VAL A 115 3.82 -11.97 -17.05
N VAL A 116 4.45 -11.99 -15.89
CA VAL A 116 5.81 -12.45 -15.72
C VAL A 116 5.80 -13.95 -15.48
N SER A 117 6.53 -14.72 -16.28
CA SER A 117 6.66 -16.17 -16.18
C SER A 117 8.04 -16.62 -15.69
N ASP A 118 9.05 -15.78 -15.84
CA ASP A 118 10.43 -16.09 -15.44
C ASP A 118 10.78 -15.43 -14.09
N PHE A 119 11.02 -16.27 -13.10
CA PHE A 119 11.46 -15.94 -11.75
C PHE A 119 12.88 -16.48 -11.48
N SER A 120 13.72 -16.49 -12.53
CA SER A 120 15.12 -16.92 -12.38
C SER A 120 15.83 -16.13 -11.27
N PRO A 121 16.68 -16.78 -10.46
CA PRO A 121 17.21 -18.15 -10.59
C PRO A 121 16.33 -19.23 -9.91
N LEU A 122 15.16 -18.91 -9.36
CA LEU A 122 14.41 -19.86 -8.52
C LEU A 122 13.56 -20.82 -9.38
N PHE A 123 12.75 -20.30 -10.29
CA PHE A 123 11.84 -21.09 -11.14
C PHE A 123 11.33 -20.29 -12.33
N SER A 124 10.73 -21.01 -13.30
CA SER A 124 9.87 -20.43 -14.33
C SER A 124 8.50 -21.12 -14.31
N LEU A 125 7.46 -20.41 -14.74
CA LEU A 125 6.09 -20.89 -14.71
C LEU A 125 5.52 -20.99 -16.14
N PRO A 126 4.76 -22.05 -16.47
CA PRO A 126 3.93 -22.05 -17.66
C PRO A 126 2.97 -20.84 -17.65
N TYR A 127 2.68 -20.28 -18.83
CA TYR A 127 1.91 -19.03 -18.96
C TYR A 127 0.60 -19.03 -18.16
N PHE A 128 -0.18 -20.11 -18.21
CA PHE A 128 -1.45 -20.17 -17.46
C PHE A 128 -1.25 -20.06 -15.95
N ILE A 129 -0.21 -20.71 -15.40
CA ILE A 129 0.11 -20.62 -13.97
C ILE A 129 0.65 -19.23 -13.64
N ALA A 130 1.49 -18.65 -14.52
CA ALA A 130 1.99 -17.29 -14.38
C ALA A 130 0.85 -16.25 -14.39
N PHE A 131 -0.17 -16.45 -15.22
CA PHE A 131 -1.38 -15.62 -15.25
C PHE A 131 -2.12 -15.65 -13.91
N LEU A 132 -2.38 -16.83 -13.37
CA LEU A 132 -3.02 -16.98 -12.05
C LEU A 132 -2.15 -16.40 -10.93
N PHE A 133 -0.84 -16.56 -11.03
CA PHE A 133 0.11 -16.01 -10.07
C PHE A 133 0.17 -14.48 -10.14
N ALA A 134 0.06 -13.87 -11.33
CA ALA A 134 -0.03 -12.42 -11.48
C ALA A 134 -1.31 -11.86 -10.81
N ILE A 135 -2.47 -12.54 -10.94
CA ILE A 135 -3.70 -12.17 -10.22
C ILE A 135 -3.44 -12.22 -8.71
N PHE A 136 -2.89 -13.34 -8.23
CA PHE A 136 -2.59 -13.51 -6.81
C PHE A 136 -1.65 -12.40 -6.27
N MET A 137 -0.58 -12.08 -7.01
CA MET A 137 0.38 -11.05 -6.60
C MET A 137 -0.24 -9.66 -6.58
N LEU A 138 -0.99 -9.26 -7.64
CA LEU A 138 -1.58 -7.93 -7.74
C LEU A 138 -2.72 -7.70 -6.73
N VAL A 139 -3.57 -8.70 -6.51
CA VAL A 139 -4.57 -8.66 -5.44
C VAL A 139 -3.89 -8.70 -4.06
N GLY A 140 -2.85 -9.51 -3.92
CA GLY A 140 -2.08 -9.64 -2.68
C GLY A 140 -1.44 -8.33 -2.25
N ILE A 141 -0.77 -7.63 -3.16
CA ILE A 141 -0.11 -6.35 -2.84
C ILE A 141 -1.13 -5.25 -2.54
N SER A 142 -2.28 -5.22 -3.25
CA SER A 142 -3.38 -4.30 -2.95
C SER A 142 -3.86 -4.46 -1.51
N ASN A 143 -4.09 -5.70 -1.08
CA ASN A 143 -4.50 -5.99 0.30
C ASN A 143 -3.36 -5.77 1.31
N ALA A 144 -2.10 -5.97 0.91
CA ALA A 144 -0.95 -5.72 1.79
C ALA A 144 -0.81 -4.23 2.13
N ILE A 145 -1.00 -3.34 1.16
CA ILE A 145 -1.02 -1.90 1.40
C ILE A 145 -2.20 -1.51 2.31
N ASN A 146 -3.38 -2.11 2.14
CA ASN A 146 -4.52 -1.85 3.01
C ASN A 146 -4.27 -2.31 4.47
N ILE A 147 -3.57 -3.43 4.67
CA ILE A 147 -3.24 -3.91 6.03
C ILE A 147 -2.31 -2.95 6.77
N ILE A 148 -1.39 -2.30 6.09
CA ILE A 148 -0.48 -1.34 6.71
C ILE A 148 -1.06 0.08 6.81
N ASP A 149 -2.25 0.36 6.27
CA ASP A 149 -2.92 1.67 6.33
C ASP A 149 -3.57 1.94 7.70
N GLY A 150 -2.82 1.66 8.76
CA GLY A 150 -3.25 1.92 10.14
C GLY A 150 -2.72 3.22 10.74
N PHE A 151 -1.74 3.86 10.11
CA PHE A 151 -1.05 5.05 10.63
C PHE A 151 -0.86 6.11 9.54
N ASN A 152 -0.92 7.38 9.97
CA ASN A 152 -0.80 8.53 9.06
C ASN A 152 0.50 8.44 8.24
N GLY A 153 0.38 8.44 6.93
CA GLY A 153 1.50 8.44 6.00
C GLY A 153 2.21 7.09 5.80
N LEU A 154 1.84 6.00 6.50
CA LEU A 154 2.59 4.74 6.38
C LEU A 154 2.34 4.10 5.01
N ALA A 155 1.11 3.76 4.68
CA ALA A 155 0.76 3.15 3.39
C ALA A 155 1.06 4.08 2.22
N SER A 156 0.60 5.33 2.30
CA SER A 156 0.84 6.33 1.25
C SER A 156 2.32 6.69 1.08
N GLY A 157 3.09 6.76 2.17
CA GLY A 157 4.53 7.04 2.12
C GLY A 157 5.33 5.92 1.46
N ILE A 158 5.02 4.66 1.78
CA ILE A 158 5.65 3.50 1.12
C ILE A 158 5.33 3.51 -0.38
N CYS A 159 4.06 3.74 -0.76
CA CYS A 159 3.67 3.81 -2.16
C CYS A 159 4.32 5.01 -2.88
N ALA A 160 4.40 6.18 -2.23
CA ALA A 160 5.07 7.36 -2.81
C ALA A 160 6.55 7.10 -3.06
N ILE A 161 7.28 6.52 -2.09
CA ILE A 161 8.69 6.14 -2.24
C ILE A 161 8.84 5.13 -3.40
N ALA A 162 7.98 4.11 -3.45
CA ALA A 162 8.02 3.13 -4.53
C ALA A 162 7.85 3.77 -5.90
N LEU A 163 6.83 4.62 -6.07
CA LEU A 163 6.57 5.32 -7.33
C LEU A 163 7.72 6.28 -7.72
N LEU A 164 8.34 6.97 -6.76
CA LEU A 164 9.52 7.81 -7.00
C LEU A 164 10.74 6.99 -7.40
N VAL A 165 10.96 5.83 -6.78
CA VAL A 165 12.05 4.91 -7.16
C VAL A 165 11.81 4.33 -8.55
N ILE A 166 10.57 3.96 -8.89
CA ILE A 166 10.20 3.51 -10.24
C ILE A 166 10.50 4.61 -11.26
N HIS A 167 10.12 5.85 -10.98
CA HIS A 167 10.42 7.00 -11.84
C HIS A 167 11.93 7.26 -11.98
N TYR A 168 12.70 7.07 -10.92
CA TYR A 168 14.16 7.20 -10.97
C TYR A 168 14.80 6.15 -11.91
N ILE A 169 14.26 4.93 -11.90
CA ILE A 169 14.75 3.85 -12.78
C ILE A 169 14.28 4.04 -14.22
N ASP A 170 13.05 4.50 -14.40
CA ASP A 170 12.44 4.78 -15.69
C ASP A 170 11.76 6.16 -15.70
N PRO A 171 12.49 7.21 -16.11
CA PRO A 171 11.92 8.56 -16.20
C PRO A 171 10.78 8.70 -17.21
N SER A 172 10.64 7.77 -18.18
CA SER A 172 9.51 7.72 -19.11
C SER A 172 8.24 7.21 -18.45
N SER A 173 8.36 6.51 -17.30
CA SER A 173 7.22 6.01 -16.56
C SER A 173 6.38 7.15 -15.98
N LEU A 174 5.07 6.98 -16.02
CA LEU A 174 4.12 7.93 -15.45
C LEU A 174 4.00 7.84 -13.92
N SER A 175 4.85 7.03 -13.30
CA SER A 175 4.92 6.85 -11.85
C SER A 175 5.16 8.16 -11.10
N CYS A 176 5.84 9.12 -11.74
CA CYS A 176 6.02 10.46 -11.19
C CYS A 176 4.67 11.17 -10.98
N LEU A 177 3.77 11.15 -11.97
CA LEU A 177 2.45 11.79 -11.85
C LEU A 177 1.67 11.17 -10.69
N LEU A 178 1.68 9.83 -10.60
CA LEU A 178 1.03 9.09 -9.52
C LEU A 178 1.65 9.42 -8.16
N ALA A 179 2.99 9.51 -8.07
CA ALA A 179 3.69 9.92 -6.85
C ALA A 179 3.25 11.31 -6.39
N TYR A 180 3.15 12.28 -7.30
CA TYR A 180 2.71 13.63 -6.95
C TYR A 180 1.25 13.70 -6.52
N MET A 181 0.35 12.87 -7.10
CA MET A 181 -1.03 12.75 -6.60
C MET A 181 -1.04 12.26 -5.15
N VAL A 182 -0.22 11.26 -4.82
CA VAL A 182 -0.07 10.75 -3.45
C VAL A 182 0.51 11.81 -2.53
N LEU A 183 1.55 12.53 -2.96
CA LEU A 183 2.15 13.62 -2.18
C LEU A 183 1.16 14.75 -1.89
N GLY A 184 0.26 15.09 -2.84
CA GLY A 184 -0.80 16.06 -2.63
C GLY A 184 -1.76 15.65 -1.49
N PHE A 185 -2.16 14.38 -1.45
CA PHE A 185 -2.91 13.80 -0.34
C PHE A 185 -2.11 13.83 0.98
N MET A 186 -0.81 13.45 0.93
CA MET A 186 0.03 13.32 2.12
C MET A 186 0.21 14.65 2.87
N VAL A 187 0.15 15.80 2.22
CA VAL A 187 0.18 17.12 2.90
C VAL A 187 -0.88 17.24 3.99
N LEU A 188 -2.04 16.63 3.80
CA LEU A 188 -3.16 16.68 4.75
C LEU A 188 -3.19 15.47 5.67
N ASN A 189 -2.64 14.32 5.22
CA ASN A 189 -2.63 13.09 5.99
C ASN A 189 -1.44 13.05 6.97
N PHE A 190 -0.22 13.35 6.52
CA PHE A 190 0.98 13.24 7.34
C PHE A 190 1.64 14.62 7.59
N PRO A 191 1.99 14.95 8.84
CA PRO A 191 1.74 14.21 10.09
C PRO A 191 0.35 14.48 10.69
N LEU A 192 -0.46 15.34 10.06
CA LEU A 192 -1.63 16.02 10.64
C LEU A 192 -2.85 15.11 10.86
N GLY A 193 -2.99 14.02 10.11
CA GLY A 193 -4.14 13.11 10.21
C GLY A 193 -5.49 13.77 9.92
N LYS A 194 -5.54 14.81 9.07
CA LYS A 194 -6.79 15.52 8.73
C LYS A 194 -7.71 14.72 7.81
N ILE A 195 -7.16 13.74 7.11
CA ILE A 195 -7.86 12.84 6.21
C ILE A 195 -7.12 11.50 6.18
N PHE A 196 -7.84 10.37 6.14
CA PHE A 196 -7.26 9.03 6.00
C PHE A 196 -7.37 8.55 4.57
N LEU A 197 -6.47 7.66 4.16
CA LEU A 197 -6.41 7.12 2.81
C LEU A 197 -7.69 6.34 2.45
N GLY A 198 -8.13 5.47 3.34
CA GLY A 198 -9.27 4.57 3.17
C GLY A 198 -8.93 3.32 2.36
N ASP A 199 -9.83 2.33 2.43
CA ASP A 199 -9.64 1.02 1.79
C ASP A 199 -9.53 1.17 0.26
N GLY A 200 -10.36 2.04 -0.35
CA GLY A 200 -10.30 2.30 -1.80
C GLY A 200 -8.95 2.85 -2.24
N GLY A 201 -8.42 3.84 -1.50
CA GLY A 201 -7.12 4.42 -1.77
C GLY A 201 -5.97 3.44 -1.60
N ALA A 202 -6.01 2.64 -0.54
CA ALA A 202 -4.99 1.64 -0.25
C ALA A 202 -4.94 0.54 -1.32
N TYR A 203 -6.09 -0.01 -1.73
CA TYR A 203 -6.17 -1.00 -2.81
C TYR A 203 -5.69 -0.44 -4.15
N PHE A 204 -6.12 0.77 -4.49
CA PHE A 204 -5.70 1.43 -5.73
C PHE A 204 -4.19 1.64 -5.77
N LEU A 205 -3.58 2.19 -4.71
CA LEU A 205 -2.15 2.45 -4.66
C LEU A 205 -1.32 1.16 -4.69
N GLY A 206 -1.75 0.12 -3.97
CA GLY A 206 -1.10 -1.18 -4.02
C GLY A 206 -1.09 -1.77 -5.44
N LEU A 207 -2.25 -1.71 -6.12
CA LEU A 207 -2.38 -2.20 -7.50
C LEU A 207 -1.50 -1.39 -8.47
N VAL A 208 -1.52 -0.06 -8.38
CA VAL A 208 -0.71 0.82 -9.22
C VAL A 208 0.78 0.54 -9.07
N CYS A 209 1.27 0.39 -7.83
CA CYS A 209 2.67 0.01 -7.58
C CYS A 209 2.98 -1.38 -8.17
N GLY A 210 2.09 -2.36 -7.98
CA GLY A 210 2.26 -3.71 -8.52
C GLY A 210 2.34 -3.74 -10.05
N ILE A 211 1.42 -3.05 -10.73
CA ILE A 211 1.41 -2.91 -12.20
C ILE A 211 2.72 -2.28 -12.70
N SER A 212 3.14 -1.16 -12.09
CA SER A 212 4.36 -0.47 -12.48
C SER A 212 5.60 -1.35 -12.34
N LEU A 213 5.69 -2.12 -11.26
CA LEU A 213 6.82 -3.04 -11.01
C LEU A 213 6.83 -4.22 -11.97
N LEU A 214 5.66 -4.82 -12.28
CA LEU A 214 5.57 -5.88 -13.28
C LEU A 214 5.97 -5.37 -14.66
N HIS A 215 5.53 -4.18 -15.03
CA HIS A 215 5.87 -3.54 -16.31
C HIS A 215 7.38 -3.35 -16.45
N LEU A 216 8.04 -2.76 -15.46
CA LEU A 216 9.51 -2.59 -15.46
C LEU A 216 10.27 -3.92 -15.50
N SER A 217 9.72 -4.96 -14.86
CA SER A 217 10.33 -6.29 -14.89
C SER A 217 10.24 -6.92 -16.28
N LEU A 218 9.11 -6.77 -16.98
CA LEU A 218 8.92 -7.23 -18.35
C LEU A 218 9.80 -6.48 -19.34
N GLU A 219 10.06 -5.19 -19.10
CA GLU A 219 11.01 -4.39 -19.87
C GLU A 219 12.49 -4.67 -19.50
N GLN A 220 12.72 -5.63 -18.62
CA GLN A 220 14.06 -6.01 -18.13
C GLN A 220 14.86 -4.86 -17.49
N LYS A 221 14.17 -3.81 -17.04
CA LYS A 221 14.78 -2.68 -16.31
C LYS A 221 15.08 -3.02 -14.86
N ILE A 222 14.38 -4.03 -14.32
CA ILE A 222 14.54 -4.57 -12.96
C ILE A 222 14.37 -6.09 -12.96
N SER A 223 14.94 -6.75 -11.96
CA SER A 223 14.55 -8.13 -11.62
C SER A 223 13.19 -8.15 -10.92
N VAL A 224 12.41 -9.23 -11.06
CA VAL A 224 11.17 -9.46 -10.30
C VAL A 224 11.37 -9.37 -8.79
N PHE A 225 12.54 -9.79 -8.29
CA PHE A 225 12.91 -9.70 -6.87
C PHE A 225 13.11 -8.27 -6.40
N PHE A 226 13.42 -7.33 -7.31
CA PHE A 226 13.45 -5.91 -6.95
C PHE A 226 12.07 -5.40 -6.56
N GLY A 227 11.03 -5.77 -7.33
CA GLY A 227 9.64 -5.42 -7.01
C GLY A 227 9.22 -5.97 -5.64
N LEU A 228 9.61 -7.22 -5.33
CA LEU A 228 9.38 -7.80 -4.01
C LEU A 228 10.09 -6.98 -2.91
N ASN A 229 11.38 -6.62 -3.09
CA ASN A 229 12.13 -5.85 -2.09
C ASN A 229 11.54 -4.47 -1.84
N LEU A 230 11.08 -3.79 -2.89
CA LEU A 230 10.48 -2.47 -2.76
C LEU A 230 9.18 -2.49 -1.96
N MET A 231 8.42 -3.60 -2.05
CA MET A 231 7.16 -3.84 -1.33
C MET A 231 7.30 -4.85 -0.19
N LEU A 232 8.53 -5.10 0.28
CA LEU A 232 8.79 -6.21 1.20
C LEU A 232 8.11 -6.01 2.56
N TYR A 233 8.10 -4.77 3.08
CA TYR A 233 7.46 -4.48 4.36
C TYR A 233 5.95 -4.83 4.38
N PRO A 234 5.10 -4.30 3.47
CA PRO A 234 3.68 -4.68 3.46
C PRO A 234 3.48 -6.18 3.18
N VAL A 235 4.29 -6.78 2.32
CA VAL A 235 4.18 -8.22 1.99
C VAL A 235 4.49 -9.08 3.23
N ILE A 236 5.58 -8.79 3.95
CA ILE A 236 5.95 -9.59 5.12
C ILE A 236 4.95 -9.41 6.27
N GLU A 237 4.36 -8.23 6.44
CA GLU A 237 3.29 -8.00 7.43
C GLU A 237 2.11 -8.95 7.21
N VAL A 238 1.67 -9.11 5.97
CA VAL A 238 0.57 -10.02 5.61
C VAL A 238 0.98 -11.46 5.83
N LEU A 239 2.10 -11.89 5.21
CA LEU A 239 2.54 -13.29 5.26
C LEU A 239 2.82 -13.74 6.70
N PHE A 240 3.50 -12.90 7.49
CA PHE A 240 3.78 -13.20 8.89
C PHE A 240 2.52 -13.22 9.75
N SER A 241 1.56 -12.31 9.51
CA SER A 241 0.27 -12.31 10.19
C SER A 241 -0.52 -13.60 9.91
N ILE A 242 -0.58 -14.03 8.65
CA ILE A 242 -1.23 -15.28 8.25
C ILE A 242 -0.55 -16.48 8.93
N LEU A 243 0.79 -16.56 8.87
CA LEU A 243 1.56 -17.64 9.47
C LEU A 243 1.34 -17.72 10.99
N ARG A 244 1.44 -16.58 11.69
CA ARG A 244 1.22 -16.48 13.13
C ARG A 244 -0.18 -16.95 13.53
N ARG A 245 -1.22 -16.52 12.79
CA ARG A 245 -2.61 -16.93 13.05
C ARG A 245 -2.80 -18.44 12.81
N LYS A 246 -2.21 -18.97 11.74
CA LYS A 246 -2.25 -20.40 11.44
C LYS A 246 -1.61 -21.24 12.58
N ILE A 247 -0.45 -20.81 13.08
CA ILE A 247 0.22 -21.45 14.22
C ILE A 247 -0.65 -21.39 15.49
N LYS A 248 -1.31 -20.24 15.74
CA LYS A 248 -2.22 -20.05 16.88
C LYS A 248 -3.61 -20.63 16.69
N ARG A 249 -3.89 -21.32 15.59
CA ARG A 249 -5.20 -21.87 15.21
C ARG A 249 -6.34 -20.84 15.23
N GLN A 250 -6.05 -19.59 14.92
CA GLN A 250 -7.00 -18.49 14.84
C GLN A 250 -7.53 -18.33 13.41
N LYS A 251 -8.79 -17.88 13.27
CA LYS A 251 -9.37 -17.59 11.95
C LYS A 251 -8.66 -16.41 11.29
N ALA A 252 -8.30 -16.55 10.03
CA ALA A 252 -7.60 -15.49 9.25
C ALA A 252 -8.41 -14.18 9.12
N THR A 253 -9.73 -14.24 9.27
CA THR A 253 -10.66 -13.11 9.14
C THR A 253 -10.88 -12.30 10.41
N MET A 254 -10.29 -12.71 11.55
CA MET A 254 -10.42 -11.93 12.78
C MET A 254 -9.52 -10.67 12.75
N PRO A 255 -9.94 -9.55 13.38
CA PRO A 255 -9.09 -8.38 13.56
C PRO A 255 -7.76 -8.75 14.21
N ASP A 256 -6.66 -8.16 13.72
CA ASP A 256 -5.32 -8.42 14.20
C ASP A 256 -4.69 -7.13 14.74
N ASN A 257 -4.34 -7.12 16.03
CA ASN A 257 -3.69 -6.00 16.70
C ASN A 257 -2.20 -6.26 17.00
N LEU A 258 -1.61 -7.27 16.34
CA LEU A 258 -0.24 -7.72 16.56
C LEU A 258 0.65 -7.51 15.31
N HIS A 259 0.34 -6.52 14.48
CA HIS A 259 1.22 -6.07 13.41
C HIS A 259 2.42 -5.32 13.98
N LEU A 260 3.57 -5.34 13.29
CA LEU A 260 4.78 -4.64 13.75
C LEU A 260 4.52 -3.16 14.00
N HIS A 261 3.80 -2.48 13.07
CA HIS A 261 3.43 -1.07 13.22
C HIS A 261 2.55 -0.84 14.46
N THR A 262 1.62 -1.75 14.76
CA THR A 262 0.76 -1.64 15.95
C THR A 262 1.56 -1.85 17.24
N LEU A 263 2.49 -2.82 17.25
CA LEU A 263 3.37 -3.04 18.40
C LEU A 263 4.31 -1.85 18.64
N LEU A 264 4.88 -1.29 17.56
CA LEU A 264 5.72 -0.10 17.67
C LEU A 264 4.92 1.10 18.21
N PHE A 265 3.71 1.33 17.71
CA PHE A 265 2.83 2.39 18.20
C PHE A 265 2.54 2.23 19.70
N LYS A 266 2.12 1.03 20.15
CA LYS A 266 1.86 0.74 21.56
C LYS A 266 3.11 1.01 22.41
N PHE A 267 4.29 0.58 21.95
CA PHE A 267 5.55 0.82 22.63
C PHE A 267 5.87 2.31 22.78
N LEU A 268 5.67 3.10 21.72
CA LEU A 268 5.89 4.56 21.74
C LEU A 268 4.88 5.27 22.64
N GLN A 269 3.59 4.87 22.59
CA GLN A 269 2.53 5.42 23.42
C GLN A 269 2.79 5.16 24.92
N GLN A 270 3.19 3.95 25.29
CA GLN A 270 3.49 3.59 26.67
C GLN A 270 4.71 4.34 27.25
N ARG A 271 5.57 4.89 26.39
CA ARG A 271 6.68 5.75 26.78
C ARG A 271 6.30 7.24 26.83
N SER A 272 5.02 7.57 26.71
CA SER A 272 4.49 8.93 26.76
C SER A 272 5.16 9.89 25.75
N LEU A 273 5.60 9.35 24.61
CA LEU A 273 6.18 10.17 23.55
C LEU A 273 5.10 10.99 22.85
N ASN A 274 5.41 12.24 22.54
CA ASN A 274 4.54 13.11 21.78
C ASN A 274 4.38 12.58 20.34
N TYR A 275 3.14 12.61 19.83
CA TYR A 275 2.80 12.23 18.45
C TYR A 275 3.23 10.79 18.05
N PRO A 276 2.84 9.74 18.82
CA PRO A 276 3.30 8.37 18.57
C PRO A 276 2.89 7.84 17.18
N ASN A 277 1.77 8.31 16.60
CA ASN A 277 1.28 7.88 15.29
C ASN A 277 2.24 8.29 14.14
N PRO A 278 2.52 9.58 13.88
CA PRO A 278 3.47 9.95 12.84
C PRO A 278 4.91 9.50 13.13
N LEU A 279 5.30 9.39 14.42
CA LEU A 279 6.62 8.88 14.80
C LEU A 279 6.78 7.40 14.43
N CYS A 280 5.72 6.59 14.60
CA CYS A 280 5.70 5.19 14.16
C CYS A 280 5.97 5.08 12.65
N THR A 281 5.26 5.87 11.85
CA THR A 281 5.46 5.95 10.39
C THR A 281 6.89 6.35 10.04
N PHE A 282 7.42 7.40 10.67
CA PHE A 282 8.77 7.91 10.41
C PHE A 282 9.82 6.83 10.68
N ILE A 283 9.74 6.14 11.83
CA ILE A 283 10.68 5.07 12.20
C ILE A 283 10.60 3.93 11.19
N LEU A 284 9.40 3.46 10.82
CA LEU A 284 9.24 2.36 9.90
C LEU A 284 9.77 2.70 8.50
N ILE A 285 9.49 3.89 7.99
CA ILE A 285 10.03 4.34 6.70
C ILE A 285 11.55 4.43 6.77
N LEU A 286 12.10 5.01 7.84
CA LEU A 286 13.55 5.14 8.02
C LEU A 286 14.25 3.77 8.10
N CYS A 287 13.63 2.77 8.75
CA CYS A 287 14.16 1.40 8.80
C CYS A 287 14.09 0.68 7.44
N ASN A 288 13.09 1.00 6.61
CA ASN A 288 12.95 0.40 5.28
C ASN A 288 13.90 1.03 4.24
N LEU A 289 14.18 2.32 4.37
CA LEU A 289 14.92 3.10 3.37
C LEU A 289 16.29 2.51 3.00
N PRO A 290 17.15 2.04 3.93
CA PRO A 290 18.43 1.42 3.58
C PRO A 290 18.27 0.20 2.67
N PHE A 291 17.28 -0.65 2.93
CA PHE A 291 17.01 -1.84 2.11
C PHE A 291 16.55 -1.46 0.71
N ILE A 292 15.71 -0.43 0.58
CA ILE A 292 15.28 0.11 -0.71
C ILE A 292 16.50 0.65 -1.48
N LEU A 293 17.34 1.48 -0.85
CA LEU A 293 18.51 2.09 -1.50
C LEU A 293 19.52 1.04 -1.96
N ILE A 294 19.81 0.04 -1.12
CA ILE A 294 20.69 -1.07 -1.50
C ILE A 294 20.08 -1.88 -2.64
N SER A 295 18.75 -2.13 -2.61
CA SER A 295 18.06 -2.84 -3.68
C SER A 295 18.12 -2.10 -5.02
N VAL A 296 18.09 -0.75 -5.02
CA VAL A 296 18.25 0.06 -6.24
C VAL A 296 19.63 -0.18 -6.89
N LEU A 297 20.68 -0.29 -6.07
CA LEU A 297 22.05 -0.57 -6.57
C LEU A 297 22.15 -1.94 -7.23
N PHE A 298 21.41 -2.92 -6.72
CA PHE A 298 21.42 -4.31 -7.19
C PHE A 298 20.16 -4.69 -7.98
N ARG A 299 19.42 -3.72 -8.55
CA ARG A 299 18.10 -3.93 -9.16
C ARG A 299 18.01 -5.01 -10.24
N LEU A 300 19.11 -5.35 -10.88
CA LEU A 300 19.21 -6.40 -11.92
C LEU A 300 19.83 -7.71 -11.41
N ASN A 301 20.34 -7.74 -10.17
CA ASN A 301 20.99 -8.94 -9.62
C ASN A 301 20.02 -9.71 -8.69
N PRO A 302 19.39 -10.80 -9.15
CA PRO A 302 18.40 -11.52 -8.37
C PRO A 302 19.00 -12.16 -7.10
N TYR A 303 20.24 -12.62 -7.14
CA TYR A 303 20.89 -13.24 -5.97
C TYR A 303 21.11 -12.23 -4.84
N ALA A 304 21.61 -11.04 -5.17
CA ALA A 304 21.78 -9.96 -4.21
C ALA A 304 20.42 -9.53 -3.61
N LEU A 305 19.40 -9.43 -4.45
CA LEU A 305 18.05 -9.04 -4.02
C LEU A 305 17.42 -10.10 -3.10
N ILE A 306 17.61 -11.38 -3.38
CA ILE A 306 17.17 -12.47 -2.48
C ILE A 306 17.91 -12.38 -1.14
N ALA A 307 19.23 -12.16 -1.15
CA ALA A 307 20.00 -11.99 0.09
C ALA A 307 19.50 -10.79 0.91
N ILE A 308 19.25 -9.64 0.27
CA ILE A 308 18.69 -8.45 0.90
C ILE A 308 17.32 -8.76 1.53
N SER A 309 16.45 -9.50 0.82
CA SER A 309 15.14 -9.93 1.35
C SER A 309 15.31 -10.78 2.61
N LEU A 310 16.22 -11.74 2.61
CA LEU A 310 16.47 -12.61 3.77
C LEU A 310 16.98 -11.82 4.98
N VAL A 311 17.90 -10.87 4.77
CA VAL A 311 18.38 -9.99 5.85
C VAL A 311 17.25 -9.12 6.37
N PHE A 312 16.42 -8.55 5.51
CA PHE A 312 15.24 -7.77 5.91
C PHE A 312 14.29 -8.61 6.77
N ILE A 313 13.97 -9.84 6.32
CA ILE A 313 13.08 -10.75 7.07
C ILE A 313 13.66 -11.05 8.46
N ALA A 314 14.96 -11.30 8.56
CA ALA A 314 15.63 -11.53 9.85
C ALA A 314 15.52 -10.30 10.77
N CYS A 315 15.81 -9.10 10.25
CA CYS A 315 15.65 -7.84 10.98
C CYS A 315 14.21 -7.61 11.44
N TYR A 316 13.23 -7.87 10.54
CA TYR A 316 11.81 -7.77 10.86
C TYR A 316 11.42 -8.71 12.01
N LEU A 317 11.80 -9.98 11.96
CA LEU A 317 11.47 -10.98 12.98
C LEU A 317 12.11 -10.64 14.34
N ILE A 318 13.36 -10.18 14.35
CA ILE A 318 14.06 -9.72 15.56
C ILE A 318 13.34 -8.50 16.14
N GLY A 319 13.04 -7.49 15.33
CA GLY A 319 12.31 -6.30 15.74
C GLY A 319 10.92 -6.62 16.29
N TYR A 320 10.20 -7.52 15.61
CA TYR A 320 8.89 -7.99 16.05
C TYR A 320 8.97 -8.70 17.42
N ALA A 321 9.91 -9.64 17.58
CA ALA A 321 10.08 -10.37 18.83
C ALA A 321 10.44 -9.42 20.00
N TYR A 322 11.32 -8.46 19.74
CA TYR A 322 11.71 -7.43 20.72
C TYR A 322 10.50 -6.58 21.14
N LEU A 323 9.77 -5.98 20.18
CA LEU A 323 8.64 -5.12 20.47
C LEU A 323 7.51 -5.88 21.17
N ASN A 324 7.20 -7.09 20.74
CA ASN A 324 6.20 -7.93 21.38
C ASN A 324 6.54 -8.22 22.85
N LYS A 325 7.82 -8.56 23.14
CA LYS A 325 8.29 -8.76 24.52
C LYS A 325 8.16 -7.49 25.36
N GLN A 326 8.53 -6.33 24.82
CA GLN A 326 8.45 -5.05 25.52
C GLN A 326 7.01 -4.66 25.85
N VAL A 327 6.10 -4.74 24.86
CA VAL A 327 4.69 -4.40 25.03
C VAL A 327 4.04 -5.32 26.08
N CYS A 328 4.26 -6.63 26.00
CA CYS A 328 3.75 -7.58 27.01
C CYS A 328 4.30 -7.31 28.41
N ALA A 329 5.57 -6.91 28.54
CA ALA A 329 6.16 -6.59 29.83
C ALA A 329 5.59 -5.31 30.46
N LEU A 330 5.28 -4.31 29.62
CA LEU A 330 4.69 -3.04 30.07
C LEU A 330 3.21 -3.21 30.42
N GLU A 331 2.45 -3.99 29.63
CA GLU A 331 1.06 -4.32 29.96
C GLU A 331 0.93 -5.04 31.33
N LYS A 332 1.88 -5.95 31.66
CA LYS A 332 1.91 -6.63 32.97
C LYS A 332 2.26 -5.72 34.15
N ARG A 333 2.91 -4.58 33.91
CA ARG A 333 3.27 -3.63 35.00
C ARG A 333 2.15 -2.61 35.26
N ALA A 334 1.20 -2.48 34.33
CA ALA A 334 0.07 -1.57 34.45
C ALA A 334 -1.12 -2.19 35.21
N PHE A 335 -1.07 -3.49 35.50
CA PHE A 335 -1.97 -4.25 36.39
C PHE A 335 -1.24 -4.61 37.67
#